data_00c11c599bfa3ca38dbdff04d2380c1e
#
_entry.id   00c11c599bfa3ca38dbdff04d2380c1e
#
_cell.length_a   1.000
_cell.length_b   1.000
_cell.length_c   1.000
_cell.angle_alpha   90.00
_cell.angle_beta   90.00
_cell.angle_gamma   90.00
#
_symmetry.space_group_name_H-M   'P 1'
#
loop_
_entity.id
_entity.type
_entity.pdbx_description
1 polymer ?
#
loop_
_entity_poly.entity_id
_entity_poly.type
_entity_poly.pdbx_seq_one_letter_code
_entity_poly.pdbx_strand_id
1 'polypeptide(L)'
;MRILPQGTPAAVPDDARPLGEGPFLESGMQIDWHYRKPGWQPGEPSRIAPMRVVRDDERGLVAWLAPGTLQEAPGALGGQRVREVPLARRWLEPRTRIVERWRGNGVLCIAPAGLPWSVWLFWSDTTDPDWSFAGWYVNLENAHLRTDHDTYSSDHILDVEIDPAGGIHLKDEDELVAAIQQGRLSPEQAAQIERHADAAIASFESGDWPFDAAWTRWQPDPAWSVPVLAGLDRLSTPTDLL
;
A
#
# COMPACT_ATOMS: atom_id res chain seq x y z
N MET A 1 0.07 20.12 4.07
CA MET A 1 -0.01 18.86 4.84
C MET A 1 -0.68 19.16 6.18
N ARG A 2 -1.77 18.49 6.53
CA ARG A 2 -2.55 18.76 7.74
C ARG A 2 -2.31 17.66 8.77
N ILE A 3 -2.00 18.03 10.02
CA ILE A 3 -1.89 17.11 11.15
C ILE A 3 -3.31 16.81 11.65
N LEU A 4 -3.68 15.55 11.71
CA LEU A 4 -4.96 15.12 12.28
C LEU A 4 -4.83 14.91 13.80
N PRO A 5 -5.91 15.14 14.56
CA PRO A 5 -5.95 14.73 15.96
C PRO A 5 -5.63 13.24 16.09
N GLN A 6 -4.90 12.87 17.13
CA GLN A 6 -4.68 11.47 17.44
C GLN A 6 -6.02 10.80 17.80
N GLY A 7 -6.46 9.88 16.95
CA GLY A 7 -7.56 8.96 17.23
C GLY A 7 -6.99 7.55 17.38
N THR A 8 -7.72 6.64 17.98
CA THR A 8 -7.34 5.23 18.02
C THR A 8 -7.70 4.59 16.69
N PRO A 9 -6.73 4.25 15.80
CA PRO A 9 -7.06 3.45 14.61
C PRO A 9 -7.64 2.11 15.07
N ALA A 10 -8.69 1.67 14.41
CA ALA A 10 -9.32 0.40 14.73
C ALA A 10 -8.30 -0.75 14.61
N ALA A 11 -8.31 -1.68 15.56
CA ALA A 11 -7.70 -2.99 15.38
C ALA A 11 -8.34 -3.67 14.15
N VAL A 12 -7.68 -4.71 13.61
CA VAL A 12 -8.33 -5.54 12.59
C VAL A 12 -9.63 -6.08 13.20
N PRO A 13 -10.79 -5.88 12.56
CA PRO A 13 -12.05 -6.37 13.08
C PRO A 13 -12.07 -7.90 13.22
N ASP A 14 -12.81 -8.41 14.20
CA ASP A 14 -12.89 -9.87 14.45
C ASP A 14 -13.55 -10.63 13.29
N ASP A 15 -14.33 -9.97 12.47
CA ASP A 15 -14.99 -10.51 11.27
C ASP A 15 -14.13 -10.40 10.00
N ALA A 16 -12.92 -9.89 10.10
CA ALA A 16 -12.00 -9.85 8.98
C ALA A 16 -11.58 -11.28 8.58
N ARG A 17 -11.60 -11.55 7.28
CA ARG A 17 -11.28 -12.84 6.66
C ARG A 17 -10.11 -12.72 5.70
N PRO A 18 -9.41 -13.82 5.39
CA PRO A 18 -8.37 -13.81 4.36
C PRO A 18 -8.93 -13.37 2.99
N LEU A 19 -8.10 -12.74 2.17
CA LEU A 19 -8.42 -12.57 0.75
C LEU A 19 -8.62 -13.95 0.09
N GLY A 20 -9.43 -14.01 -0.94
CA GLY A 20 -9.80 -15.26 -1.61
C GLY A 20 -11.01 -15.96 -1.01
N GLU A 21 -11.53 -15.47 0.11
CA GLU A 21 -12.76 -15.99 0.73
C GLU A 21 -13.92 -15.02 0.49
N GLY A 22 -15.07 -15.56 0.02
CA GLY A 22 -16.28 -14.79 -0.20
C GLY A 22 -16.99 -14.33 1.08
N PRO A 23 -18.01 -13.50 1.00
CA PRO A 23 -18.55 -12.91 -0.25
C PRO A 23 -17.56 -11.93 -0.88
N PHE A 24 -17.53 -11.91 -2.23
CA PHE A 24 -16.63 -11.05 -2.99
C PHE A 24 -17.23 -9.67 -3.23
N LEU A 25 -16.36 -8.66 -3.33
CA LEU A 25 -16.74 -7.28 -3.60
C LEU A 25 -16.98 -7.07 -5.09
N GLU A 26 -17.99 -6.26 -5.41
CA GLU A 26 -18.27 -5.90 -6.80
C GLU A 26 -17.28 -4.87 -7.33
N SER A 27 -16.98 -4.98 -8.63
CA SER A 27 -16.15 -3.99 -9.33
C SER A 27 -16.75 -2.58 -9.24
N GLY A 28 -15.92 -1.58 -8.99
CA GLY A 28 -16.31 -0.19 -8.79
C GLY A 28 -16.67 0.18 -7.35
N MET A 29 -16.86 -0.77 -6.45
CA MET A 29 -17.02 -0.48 -5.02
C MET A 29 -15.79 0.24 -4.47
N GLN A 30 -15.96 1.02 -3.42
CA GLN A 30 -14.86 1.59 -2.67
C GLN A 30 -14.45 0.67 -1.55
N ILE A 31 -13.13 0.53 -1.36
CA ILE A 31 -12.52 -0.16 -0.22
C ILE A 31 -11.42 0.73 0.37
N ASP A 32 -11.28 0.76 1.68
CA ASP A 32 -10.19 1.45 2.35
C ASP A 32 -9.01 0.48 2.56
N TRP A 33 -7.86 0.80 1.95
CA TRP A 33 -6.65 0.00 2.04
C TRP A 33 -5.81 0.47 3.22
N HIS A 34 -5.78 -0.33 4.29
CA HIS A 34 -5.01 -0.07 5.50
C HIS A 34 -3.63 -0.71 5.40
N TYR A 35 -2.61 0.14 5.41
CA TYR A 35 -1.22 -0.26 5.34
C TYR A 35 -0.47 0.21 6.60
N ARG A 36 0.04 -0.72 7.37
CA ARG A 36 0.60 -0.50 8.70
C ARG A 36 2.11 -0.70 8.67
N LYS A 37 2.84 -0.02 9.56
CA LYS A 37 4.26 -0.27 9.76
C LYS A 37 4.52 -1.61 10.47
N PRO A 38 5.72 -2.19 10.38
CA PRO A 38 6.10 -3.36 11.15
C PRO A 38 5.88 -3.14 12.66
N GLY A 39 5.31 -4.13 13.33
CA GLY A 39 5.04 -4.05 14.77
C GLY A 39 4.08 -2.95 15.17
N TRP A 40 3.17 -2.54 14.27
CA TRP A 40 2.10 -1.58 14.55
C TRP A 40 1.28 -1.99 15.77
N GLN A 41 0.95 -1.02 16.62
CA GLN A 41 0.11 -1.22 17.79
C GLN A 41 -1.18 -0.40 17.66
N PRO A 42 -2.30 -0.87 18.25
CA PRO A 42 -3.55 -0.10 18.31
C PRO A 42 -3.29 1.30 18.84
N GLY A 43 -3.78 2.33 18.11
CA GLY A 43 -3.56 3.73 18.43
C GLY A 43 -2.44 4.40 17.63
N GLU A 44 -1.55 3.64 17.00
CA GLU A 44 -0.54 4.21 16.12
C GLU A 44 -1.13 4.59 14.75
N PRO A 45 -0.59 5.65 14.10
CA PRO A 45 -1.00 6.00 12.74
C PRO A 45 -0.72 4.87 11.74
N SER A 46 -1.61 4.70 10.77
CA SER A 46 -1.44 3.84 9.61
C SER A 46 -1.69 4.64 8.33
N ARG A 47 -1.31 4.10 7.18
CA ARG A 47 -1.80 4.61 5.92
C ARG A 47 -3.20 4.03 5.67
N ILE A 48 -4.13 4.90 5.23
CA ILE A 48 -5.46 4.52 4.79
C ILE A 48 -5.67 5.18 3.44
N ALA A 49 -5.73 4.38 2.40
CA ALA A 49 -5.94 4.84 1.04
C ALA A 49 -7.28 4.29 0.51
N PRO A 50 -8.27 5.15 0.27
CA PRO A 50 -9.49 4.71 -0.38
C PRO A 50 -9.20 4.36 -1.84
N MET A 51 -9.62 3.17 -2.27
CA MET A 51 -9.38 2.62 -3.60
C MET A 51 -10.68 2.13 -4.24
N ARG A 52 -10.70 1.95 -5.56
CA ARG A 52 -11.77 1.26 -6.28
C ARG A 52 -11.43 -0.20 -6.45
N VAL A 53 -12.35 -1.07 -6.10
CA VAL A 53 -12.26 -2.50 -6.40
C VAL A 53 -12.33 -2.68 -7.91
N VAL A 54 -11.32 -3.32 -8.48
CA VAL A 54 -11.28 -3.72 -9.90
C VAL A 54 -11.81 -5.13 -10.03
N ARG A 55 -11.34 -6.01 -9.15
CA ARG A 55 -11.74 -7.41 -9.06
C ARG A 55 -11.45 -7.95 -7.67
N ASP A 56 -12.34 -8.80 -7.17
CA ASP A 56 -12.17 -9.57 -5.95
C ASP A 56 -12.69 -10.99 -6.21
N ASP A 57 -11.82 -11.98 -6.13
CA ASP A 57 -12.13 -13.40 -6.37
C ASP A 57 -11.23 -14.31 -5.52
N GLU A 58 -11.30 -15.62 -5.75
CA GLU A 58 -10.53 -16.63 -4.99
C GLU A 58 -9.00 -16.44 -5.12
N ARG A 59 -8.53 -15.69 -6.12
CA ARG A 59 -7.10 -15.40 -6.32
C ARG A 59 -6.62 -14.22 -5.49
N GLY A 60 -7.53 -13.35 -5.04
CA GLY A 60 -7.23 -12.16 -4.25
C GLY A 60 -7.96 -10.91 -4.72
N LEU A 61 -7.49 -9.77 -4.26
CA LEU A 61 -8.07 -8.46 -4.50
C LEU A 61 -7.22 -7.65 -5.47
N VAL A 62 -7.86 -7.05 -6.47
CA VAL A 62 -7.28 -6.01 -7.33
C VAL A 62 -8.01 -4.71 -7.05
N ALA A 63 -7.27 -3.68 -6.67
CA ALA A 63 -7.83 -2.37 -6.37
C ALA A 63 -7.02 -1.25 -7.05
N TRP A 64 -7.69 -0.16 -7.39
CA TRP A 64 -7.09 1.00 -8.05
C TRP A 64 -7.04 2.20 -7.12
N LEU A 65 -5.83 2.70 -6.90
CA LEU A 65 -5.57 4.00 -6.28
C LEU A 65 -5.61 5.08 -7.36
N ALA A 66 -6.65 5.92 -7.34
CA ALA A 66 -6.82 6.97 -8.34
C ALA A 66 -5.81 8.13 -8.16
N PRO A 67 -5.39 8.79 -9.25
CA PRO A 67 -4.65 10.05 -9.16
C PRO A 67 -5.41 11.06 -8.31
N GLY A 68 -4.70 11.77 -7.45
CA GLY A 68 -5.29 12.83 -6.62
C GLY A 68 -6.10 12.34 -5.41
N THR A 69 -6.17 11.04 -5.15
CA THR A 69 -6.81 10.48 -3.95
C THR A 69 -6.22 11.07 -2.68
N LEU A 70 -7.07 11.57 -1.79
CA LEU A 70 -6.69 11.94 -0.44
C LEU A 70 -6.57 10.69 0.42
N GLN A 71 -5.48 10.57 1.15
CA GLN A 71 -5.20 9.44 2.02
C GLN A 71 -4.71 9.91 3.38
N GLU A 72 -5.01 9.15 4.42
CA GLU A 72 -4.34 9.28 5.70
C GLU A 72 -2.97 8.60 5.62
N ALA A 73 -1.97 9.19 6.25
CA ALA A 73 -0.64 8.61 6.30
C ALA A 73 0.04 8.88 7.65
N PRO A 74 1.00 8.04 8.07
CA PRO A 74 1.87 8.37 9.17
C PRO A 74 2.80 9.51 8.77
N GLY A 75 2.94 10.49 9.66
CA GLY A 75 3.91 11.57 9.57
C GLY A 75 4.83 11.58 10.79
N ALA A 76 5.94 12.29 10.72
CA ALA A 76 6.76 12.63 11.88
C ALA A 76 6.15 13.81 12.65
N LEU A 77 6.62 14.03 13.87
CA LEU A 77 6.23 15.22 14.65
C LEU A 77 6.56 16.50 13.87
N GLY A 78 5.66 17.48 13.91
CA GLY A 78 5.76 18.69 13.11
C GLY A 78 5.22 18.55 11.68
N GLY A 79 4.63 17.39 11.33
CA GLY A 79 3.95 17.18 10.07
C GLY A 79 4.86 16.82 8.89
N GLN A 80 6.14 16.58 9.11
CA GLN A 80 7.07 16.11 8.09
C GLN A 80 6.70 14.68 7.61
N ARG A 81 7.10 14.34 6.39
CA ARG A 81 6.99 12.95 5.92
C ARG A 81 7.98 12.06 6.67
N VAL A 82 7.60 10.81 6.90
CA VAL A 82 8.47 9.83 7.57
C VAL A 82 9.83 9.69 6.87
N ARG A 83 9.85 9.72 5.53
CA ARG A 83 11.09 9.62 4.74
C ARG A 83 12.04 10.81 4.89
N GLU A 84 11.57 11.95 5.37
CA GLU A 84 12.41 13.14 5.67
C GLU A 84 13.14 13.01 7.01
N VAL A 85 12.73 12.07 7.86
CA VAL A 85 13.43 11.77 9.12
C VAL A 85 14.70 10.98 8.80
N PRO A 86 15.86 11.39 9.34
CA PRO A 86 17.11 10.64 9.17
C PRO A 86 16.94 9.16 9.55
N LEU A 87 17.48 8.26 8.74
CA LEU A 87 17.29 6.81 8.89
C LEU A 87 17.68 6.31 10.28
N ALA A 88 18.76 6.82 10.86
CA ALA A 88 19.22 6.48 12.21
C ALA A 88 18.18 6.72 13.33
N ARG A 89 17.15 7.52 13.06
CA ARG A 89 16.11 7.89 14.03
C ARG A 89 14.71 7.50 13.55
N ARG A 90 14.56 7.11 12.30
CA ARG A 90 13.27 6.95 11.62
C ARG A 90 12.30 6.04 12.38
N TRP A 91 12.79 4.94 12.94
CA TRP A 91 11.98 3.97 13.67
C TRP A 91 11.76 4.32 15.15
N LEU A 92 12.53 5.28 15.68
CA LEU A 92 12.46 5.73 17.08
C LEU A 92 11.54 6.93 17.26
N GLU A 93 11.32 7.73 16.21
CA GLU A 93 10.52 8.94 16.29
C GLU A 93 9.02 8.62 16.43
N PRO A 94 8.32 9.33 17.33
CA PRO A 94 6.87 9.25 17.42
C PRO A 94 6.21 9.63 16.09
N ARG A 95 5.08 8.99 15.79
CA ARG A 95 4.31 9.25 14.58
C ARG A 95 3.07 10.08 14.90
N THR A 96 2.67 10.88 13.92
CA THR A 96 1.40 11.61 13.91
C THR A 96 0.60 11.22 12.67
N ARG A 97 -0.68 11.55 12.65
CA ARG A 97 -1.56 11.35 11.49
C ARG A 97 -1.53 12.60 10.63
N ILE A 98 -1.32 12.41 9.35
CA ILE A 98 -1.39 13.47 8.34
C ILE A 98 -2.35 13.06 7.24
N VAL A 99 -2.94 14.06 6.56
CA VAL A 99 -3.63 13.84 5.29
C VAL A 99 -2.74 14.35 4.18
N GLU A 100 -2.53 13.51 3.19
CA GLU A 100 -1.79 13.89 1.98
C GLU A 100 -2.55 13.46 0.73
N ARG A 101 -2.24 14.11 -0.39
CA ARG A 101 -2.78 13.74 -1.69
C ARG A 101 -1.79 12.80 -2.39
N TRP A 102 -2.30 11.72 -2.97
CA TRP A 102 -1.50 10.91 -3.89
C TRP A 102 -1.12 11.77 -5.11
N ARG A 103 0.17 11.97 -5.32
CA ARG A 103 0.70 12.87 -6.36
C ARG A 103 1.15 12.16 -7.61
N GLY A 104 1.17 10.84 -7.61
CA GLY A 104 1.51 10.01 -8.76
C GLY A 104 0.32 9.81 -9.69
N ASN A 105 0.58 9.11 -10.76
CA ASN A 105 -0.46 8.51 -11.61
C ASN A 105 -1.25 7.48 -10.81
N GLY A 106 -2.31 6.95 -11.38
CA GLY A 106 -3.02 5.85 -10.74
C GLY A 106 -2.11 4.63 -10.53
N VAL A 107 -2.38 3.88 -9.49
CA VAL A 107 -1.66 2.63 -9.20
C VAL A 107 -2.66 1.49 -9.14
N LEU A 108 -2.40 0.42 -9.87
CA LEU A 108 -3.16 -0.81 -9.73
C LEU A 108 -2.46 -1.70 -8.70
N CYS A 109 -3.13 -1.96 -7.60
CA CYS A 109 -2.63 -2.80 -6.51
C CYS A 109 -3.28 -4.18 -6.58
N ILE A 110 -2.48 -5.22 -6.64
CA ILE A 110 -2.90 -6.62 -6.71
C ILE A 110 -2.41 -7.31 -5.44
N ALA A 111 -3.31 -7.69 -4.55
CA ALA A 111 -3.01 -8.46 -3.35
C ALA A 111 -3.43 -9.92 -3.55
N PRO A 112 -2.50 -10.84 -3.81
CA PRO A 112 -2.82 -12.26 -3.95
C PRO A 112 -3.29 -12.87 -2.62
N ALA A 113 -4.24 -13.78 -2.70
CA ALA A 113 -4.74 -14.48 -1.52
C ALA A 113 -3.64 -15.29 -0.83
N GLY A 114 -3.45 -15.05 0.46
CA GLY A 114 -2.53 -15.80 1.31
C GLY A 114 -1.05 -15.55 1.08
N LEU A 115 -0.66 -14.69 0.14
CA LEU A 115 0.74 -14.39 -0.13
C LEU A 115 1.22 -13.16 0.67
N PRO A 116 2.50 -13.14 1.14
CA PRO A 116 3.05 -12.10 1.97
C PRO A 116 3.62 -10.93 1.15
N TRP A 117 2.91 -10.53 0.09
CA TRP A 117 3.20 -9.36 -0.74
C TRP A 117 1.99 -8.93 -1.54
N SER A 118 2.03 -7.68 -2.03
CA SER A 118 1.18 -7.19 -3.11
C SER A 118 2.02 -6.65 -4.25
N VAL A 119 1.45 -6.64 -5.46
CA VAL A 119 2.10 -6.15 -6.67
C VAL A 119 1.42 -4.86 -7.09
N TRP A 120 2.18 -3.78 -7.18
CA TRP A 120 1.71 -2.46 -7.55
C TRP A 120 2.23 -2.11 -8.93
N LEU A 121 1.33 -1.86 -9.85
CA LEU A 121 1.67 -1.49 -11.22
C LEU A 121 1.64 0.03 -11.37
N PHE A 122 2.71 0.57 -11.92
CA PHE A 122 2.86 1.99 -12.18
C PHE A 122 2.88 2.29 -13.68
N TRP A 123 2.44 3.48 -14.04
CA TRP A 123 2.53 4.02 -15.39
C TRP A 123 3.25 5.36 -15.36
N SER A 124 3.95 5.68 -16.46
CA SER A 124 4.56 6.99 -16.67
C SER A 124 3.49 8.08 -16.81
N ASP A 125 3.92 9.33 -16.89
CA ASP A 125 3.07 10.52 -16.83
C ASP A 125 1.80 10.39 -17.69
N THR A 126 0.64 10.64 -17.05
CA THR A 126 -0.69 10.60 -17.66
C THR A 126 -0.94 11.70 -18.70
N THR A 127 -0.01 12.64 -18.86
CA THR A 127 -0.04 13.60 -19.98
C THR A 127 0.34 12.97 -21.31
N ASP A 128 0.95 11.77 -21.28
CA ASP A 128 1.16 10.95 -22.45
C ASP A 128 -0.12 10.13 -22.74
N PRO A 129 -0.79 10.33 -23.88
CA PRO A 129 -1.97 9.56 -24.24
C PRO A 129 -1.74 8.04 -24.29
N ASP A 130 -0.48 7.60 -24.34
CA ASP A 130 -0.12 6.20 -24.47
C ASP A 130 0.11 5.48 -23.14
N TRP A 131 -0.06 6.13 -21.97
CA TRP A 131 0.07 5.50 -20.63
C TRP A 131 1.13 4.38 -20.63
N SER A 132 2.39 4.73 -20.82
CA SER A 132 3.43 3.70 -20.89
C SER A 132 3.61 3.07 -19.51
N PHE A 133 3.59 1.75 -19.48
CA PHE A 133 3.84 0.98 -18.28
C PHE A 133 5.25 1.26 -17.76
N ALA A 134 5.37 1.58 -16.46
CA ALA A 134 6.61 2.02 -15.83
C ALA A 134 7.28 0.92 -14.99
N GLY A 135 6.56 -0.17 -14.70
CA GLY A 135 7.11 -1.30 -13.95
C GLY A 135 6.20 -1.78 -12.83
N TRP A 136 6.65 -2.83 -12.17
CA TRP A 136 6.02 -3.39 -10.99
C TRP A 136 6.81 -3.01 -9.74
N TYR A 137 6.09 -2.80 -8.68
CA TYR A 137 6.64 -2.64 -7.33
C TYR A 137 6.02 -3.72 -6.47
N VAL A 138 6.81 -4.67 -6.01
CA VAL A 138 6.33 -5.71 -5.11
C VAL A 138 6.55 -5.22 -3.70
N ASN A 139 5.46 -4.89 -3.05
CA ASN A 139 5.43 -4.47 -1.68
C ASN A 139 5.38 -5.70 -0.78
N LEU A 140 6.46 -5.98 -0.05
CA LEU A 140 6.49 -7.09 0.90
C LEU A 140 5.71 -6.71 2.16
N GLU A 141 4.72 -7.51 2.49
CA GLU A 141 3.79 -7.22 3.57
C GLU A 141 3.12 -8.50 4.09
N ASN A 142 2.40 -8.41 5.20
CA ASN A 142 1.59 -9.55 5.63
C ASN A 142 0.52 -9.88 4.59
N ALA A 143 0.15 -11.17 4.48
CA ALA A 143 -1.03 -11.55 3.72
C ALA A 143 -2.25 -10.74 4.20
N HIS A 144 -2.99 -10.20 3.25
CA HIS A 144 -4.12 -9.31 3.56
C HIS A 144 -5.28 -10.06 4.23
N LEU A 145 -5.86 -9.38 5.21
CA LEU A 145 -7.20 -9.67 5.74
C LEU A 145 -8.16 -8.57 5.27
N ARG A 146 -9.43 -8.87 5.07
CA ARG A 146 -10.43 -7.88 4.69
C ARG A 146 -11.77 -8.06 5.38
N THR A 147 -12.51 -6.95 5.46
CA THR A 147 -13.96 -6.90 5.68
C THR A 147 -14.66 -6.61 4.34
N ASP A 148 -15.93 -6.19 4.38
CA ASP A 148 -16.66 -5.74 3.18
C ASP A 148 -16.31 -4.31 2.75
N HIS A 149 -15.51 -3.58 3.56
CA HIS A 149 -15.18 -2.17 3.31
C HIS A 149 -13.70 -1.85 3.44
N ASP A 150 -12.91 -2.71 4.06
CA ASP A 150 -11.52 -2.46 4.41
C ASP A 150 -10.64 -3.65 4.07
N THR A 151 -9.37 -3.40 3.73
CA THR A 151 -8.33 -4.43 3.70
C THR A 151 -7.16 -4.00 4.58
N TYR A 152 -6.50 -4.95 5.21
CA TYR A 152 -5.48 -4.74 6.24
C TYR A 152 -4.23 -5.53 5.96
N SER A 153 -3.09 -4.86 5.93
CA SER A 153 -1.77 -5.46 5.88
C SER A 153 -0.76 -4.70 6.72
N SER A 154 0.45 -5.25 6.85
CA SER A 154 1.58 -4.61 7.53
C SER A 154 2.84 -4.75 6.68
N ASP A 155 3.48 -3.61 6.46
CA ASP A 155 4.73 -3.41 5.76
C ASP A 155 5.87 -4.27 6.34
N HIS A 156 6.67 -4.85 5.47
CA HIS A 156 7.89 -5.57 5.83
C HIS A 156 9.17 -4.78 5.54
N ILE A 157 9.05 -3.52 5.12
CA ILE A 157 10.16 -2.58 4.83
C ILE A 157 10.86 -2.85 3.50
N LEU A 158 11.34 -4.10 3.29
CA LEU A 158 12.02 -4.50 2.06
C LEU A 158 11.00 -4.62 0.93
N ASP A 159 11.36 -4.11 -0.25
CA ASP A 159 10.52 -4.16 -1.44
C ASP A 159 11.33 -4.66 -2.64
N VAL A 160 10.62 -5.05 -3.72
CA VAL A 160 11.25 -5.43 -4.99
C VAL A 160 10.71 -4.52 -6.09
N GLU A 161 11.59 -3.79 -6.76
CA GLU A 161 11.26 -3.05 -7.98
C GLU A 161 11.62 -3.89 -9.21
N ILE A 162 10.70 -3.95 -10.17
CA ILE A 162 10.90 -4.67 -11.44
C ILE A 162 10.60 -3.70 -12.57
N ASP A 163 11.60 -3.40 -13.39
CA ASP A 163 11.45 -2.50 -14.52
C ASP A 163 10.67 -3.17 -15.69
N PRO A 164 10.19 -2.39 -16.69
CA PRO A 164 9.46 -2.96 -17.82
C PRO A 164 10.25 -3.94 -18.68
N ALA A 165 11.59 -3.94 -18.59
CA ALA A 165 12.47 -4.88 -19.30
C ALA A 165 12.73 -6.15 -18.49
N GLY A 166 12.24 -6.23 -17.23
CA GLY A 166 12.43 -7.37 -16.33
C GLY A 166 13.67 -7.28 -15.45
N GLY A 167 14.32 -6.11 -15.38
CA GLY A 167 15.41 -5.87 -14.42
C GLY A 167 14.86 -5.79 -13.00
N ILE A 168 15.48 -6.53 -12.07
CA ILE A 168 15.01 -6.70 -10.69
C ILE A 168 15.97 -5.99 -9.73
N HIS A 169 15.42 -5.20 -8.80
CA HIS A 169 16.16 -4.45 -7.81
C HIS A 169 15.51 -4.57 -6.44
N LEU A 170 16.29 -4.92 -5.41
CA LEU A 170 15.83 -4.81 -4.02
C LEU A 170 15.89 -3.34 -3.59
N LYS A 171 14.92 -2.94 -2.80
CA LYS A 171 14.77 -1.58 -2.32
C LYS A 171 14.61 -1.54 -0.81
N ASP A 172 15.11 -0.44 -0.21
CA ASP A 172 15.03 -0.18 1.22
C ASP A 172 15.80 -1.21 2.10
N GLU A 173 16.85 -1.88 1.54
CA GLU A 173 17.73 -2.80 2.28
C GLU A 173 18.43 -2.10 3.47
N ASP A 174 18.79 -0.84 3.31
CA ASP A 174 19.35 -0.02 4.38
C ASP A 174 18.32 0.31 5.48
N GLU A 175 17.05 0.46 5.12
CA GLU A 175 15.95 0.61 6.08
C GLU A 175 15.72 -0.69 6.86
N LEU A 176 15.81 -1.85 6.22
CA LEU A 176 15.71 -3.16 6.88
C LEU A 176 16.83 -3.33 7.92
N VAL A 177 18.07 -3.01 7.54
CA VAL A 177 19.22 -3.04 8.47
C VAL A 177 19.01 -2.10 9.65
N ALA A 178 18.55 -0.87 9.39
CA ALA A 178 18.27 0.10 10.44
C ALA A 178 17.15 -0.35 11.37
N ALA A 179 16.12 -1.01 10.84
CA ALA A 179 15.01 -1.53 11.64
C ALA A 179 15.47 -2.64 12.60
N ILE A 180 16.39 -3.49 12.18
CA ILE A 180 17.02 -4.50 13.06
C ILE A 180 17.83 -3.81 14.16
N GLN A 181 18.70 -2.87 13.78
CA GLN A 181 19.56 -2.14 14.73
C GLN A 181 18.75 -1.35 15.77
N GLN A 182 17.57 -0.85 15.39
CA GLN A 182 16.68 -0.10 16.26
C GLN A 182 15.64 -0.99 16.98
N GLY A 183 15.77 -2.32 16.89
CA GLY A 183 14.92 -3.29 17.60
C GLY A 183 13.48 -3.37 17.10
N ARG A 184 13.22 -2.94 15.85
CA ARG A 184 11.89 -3.07 15.22
C ARG A 184 11.63 -4.46 14.68
N LEU A 185 12.68 -5.12 14.18
CA LEU A 185 12.66 -6.47 13.66
C LEU A 185 13.76 -7.29 14.32
N SER A 186 13.50 -8.58 14.52
CA SER A 186 14.57 -9.52 14.84
C SER A 186 15.33 -9.93 13.57
N PRO A 187 16.58 -10.44 13.70
CA PRO A 187 17.30 -11.01 12.57
C PRO A 187 16.53 -12.15 11.87
N GLU A 188 15.78 -12.95 12.61
CA GLU A 188 14.97 -14.06 12.08
C GLU A 188 13.79 -13.53 11.24
N GLN A 189 13.16 -12.43 11.70
CA GLN A 189 12.11 -11.76 10.93
C GLN A 189 12.65 -11.16 9.63
N ALA A 190 13.83 -10.52 9.67
CA ALA A 190 14.48 -10.01 8.47
C ALA A 190 14.80 -11.14 7.48
N ALA A 191 15.39 -12.24 7.94
CA ALA A 191 15.65 -13.40 7.09
C ALA A 191 14.36 -14.02 6.50
N GLN A 192 13.22 -13.92 7.20
CA GLN A 192 11.94 -14.35 6.64
C GLN A 192 11.46 -13.39 5.53
N ILE A 193 11.66 -12.08 5.72
CA ILE A 193 11.31 -11.04 4.72
C ILE A 193 12.14 -11.25 3.44
N GLU A 194 13.45 -11.52 3.57
CA GLU A 194 14.31 -11.84 2.42
C GLU A 194 13.80 -13.07 1.65
N ARG A 195 13.36 -14.12 2.34
CA ARG A 195 12.75 -15.29 1.68
C ARG A 195 11.43 -14.95 0.98
N HIS A 196 10.66 -13.98 1.50
CA HIS A 196 9.46 -13.50 0.81
C HIS A 196 9.83 -12.74 -0.48
N ALA A 197 10.92 -11.95 -0.48
CA ALA A 197 11.44 -11.31 -1.68
C ALA A 197 11.82 -12.35 -2.74
N ASP A 198 12.59 -13.38 -2.36
CA ASP A 198 12.97 -14.47 -3.26
C ASP A 198 11.74 -15.17 -3.86
N ALA A 199 10.73 -15.43 -3.04
CA ALA A 199 9.49 -16.07 -3.50
C ALA A 199 8.69 -15.17 -4.44
N ALA A 200 8.63 -13.86 -4.19
CA ALA A 200 7.98 -12.91 -5.07
C ALA A 200 8.71 -12.78 -6.44
N ILE A 201 10.04 -12.80 -6.43
CA ILE A 201 10.87 -12.82 -7.64
C ILE A 201 10.60 -14.10 -8.44
N ALA A 202 10.58 -15.25 -7.80
CA ALA A 202 10.28 -16.53 -8.47
C ALA A 202 8.86 -16.54 -9.08
N SER A 203 7.88 -15.92 -8.40
CA SER A 203 6.51 -15.75 -8.91
C SER A 203 6.48 -14.86 -10.16
N PHE A 204 7.26 -13.77 -10.18
CA PHE A 204 7.42 -12.94 -11.37
C PHE A 204 8.04 -13.72 -12.54
N GLU A 205 9.15 -14.41 -12.32
CA GLU A 205 9.85 -15.21 -13.32
C GLU A 205 8.98 -16.34 -13.90
N SER A 206 8.06 -16.88 -13.08
CA SER A 206 7.09 -17.89 -13.49
C SER A 206 5.89 -17.33 -14.25
N GLY A 207 5.71 -15.99 -14.27
CA GLY A 207 4.57 -15.34 -14.89
C GLY A 207 3.25 -15.62 -14.18
N ASP A 208 3.30 -15.74 -12.85
CA ASP A 208 2.11 -15.97 -12.04
C ASP A 208 1.09 -14.84 -12.19
N TRP A 209 -0.16 -15.12 -11.82
CA TRP A 209 -1.30 -14.23 -12.01
C TRP A 209 -1.09 -12.75 -11.64
N PRO A 210 -0.42 -12.35 -10.54
CA PRO A 210 -0.24 -10.94 -10.22
C PRO A 210 0.60 -10.18 -11.26
N PHE A 211 1.42 -10.92 -12.03
CA PHE A 211 2.33 -10.40 -13.04
C PHE A 211 1.84 -10.62 -14.48
N ASP A 212 0.57 -11.03 -14.65
CA ASP A 212 -0.01 -11.20 -15.99
C ASP A 212 0.14 -9.92 -16.83
N ALA A 213 0.69 -10.08 -18.02
CA ALA A 213 0.92 -8.98 -18.96
C ALA A 213 -0.36 -8.22 -19.35
N ALA A 214 -1.54 -8.79 -19.16
CA ALA A 214 -2.81 -8.10 -19.37
C ALA A 214 -2.96 -6.89 -18.44
N TRP A 215 -2.42 -6.97 -17.22
CA TRP A 215 -2.47 -5.88 -16.25
C TRP A 215 -1.66 -4.65 -16.68
N THR A 216 -0.59 -4.81 -17.46
CA THR A 216 0.25 -3.68 -17.89
C THR A 216 -0.49 -2.72 -18.83
N ARG A 217 -1.59 -3.17 -19.44
CA ARG A 217 -2.45 -2.40 -20.33
C ARG A 217 -3.81 -2.06 -19.71
N TRP A 218 -3.98 -2.38 -18.42
CA TRP A 218 -5.22 -2.07 -17.72
C TRP A 218 -5.42 -0.54 -17.60
N GLN A 219 -6.66 -0.11 -17.76
CA GLN A 219 -7.07 1.28 -17.57
C GLN A 219 -8.34 1.33 -16.71
N PRO A 220 -8.48 2.36 -15.85
CA PRO A 220 -9.68 2.52 -15.03
C PRO A 220 -10.90 2.82 -15.91
N ASP A 221 -12.07 2.38 -15.44
CA ASP A 221 -13.33 2.80 -16.03
C ASP A 221 -13.45 4.34 -15.92
N PRO A 222 -13.61 5.06 -17.04
CA PRO A 222 -13.74 6.52 -17.04
C PRO A 222 -14.96 7.04 -16.26
N ALA A 223 -15.94 6.19 -15.97
CA ALA A 223 -17.07 6.53 -15.13
C ALA A 223 -16.75 6.51 -13.63
N TRP A 224 -15.61 5.96 -13.22
CA TRP A 224 -15.26 5.91 -11.81
C TRP A 224 -14.81 7.28 -11.29
N SER A 225 -15.47 7.75 -10.25
CA SER A 225 -15.02 8.92 -9.50
C SER A 225 -13.82 8.56 -8.62
N VAL A 226 -12.98 9.56 -8.32
CA VAL A 226 -11.90 9.42 -7.32
C VAL A 226 -12.51 9.00 -5.98
N PRO A 227 -11.99 7.94 -5.34
CA PRO A 227 -12.45 7.51 -4.03
C PRO A 227 -12.27 8.58 -2.96
N VAL A 228 -13.14 8.58 -1.96
CA VAL A 228 -13.17 9.63 -0.92
C VAL A 228 -12.75 9.04 0.42
N LEU A 229 -11.76 9.64 1.06
CA LEU A 229 -11.34 9.28 2.41
C LEU A 229 -12.49 9.56 3.40
N ALA A 230 -12.92 8.54 4.13
CA ALA A 230 -14.00 8.65 5.09
C ALA A 230 -13.66 9.68 6.20
N GLY A 231 -14.64 10.48 6.61
CA GLY A 231 -14.50 11.44 7.71
C GLY A 231 -13.81 12.76 7.35
N LEU A 232 -13.45 12.98 6.07
CA LEU A 232 -12.91 14.28 5.62
C LEU A 232 -13.90 15.43 5.81
N ASP A 233 -15.19 15.17 5.76
CA ASP A 233 -16.28 16.11 6.03
C ASP A 233 -16.27 16.64 7.47
N ARG A 234 -15.64 15.91 8.40
CA ARG A 234 -15.42 16.34 9.80
C ARG A 234 -14.17 17.22 9.96
N LEU A 235 -13.34 17.33 8.94
CA LEU A 235 -12.14 18.14 8.91
C LEU A 235 -12.51 19.45 8.22
N SER A 236 -12.74 20.52 9.02
CA SER A 236 -13.14 21.84 8.52
C SER A 236 -12.27 22.36 7.36
N THR A 237 -12.94 22.72 6.29
CA THR A 237 -12.61 23.48 5.08
C THR A 237 -11.50 22.96 4.15
N PRO A 238 -11.84 22.78 2.85
CA PRO A 238 -10.92 22.29 1.80
C PRO A 238 -9.83 23.25 1.35
N THR A 239 -9.73 24.44 1.91
CA THR A 239 -8.90 25.52 1.37
C THR A 239 -7.39 25.32 1.51
N ASP A 240 -6.95 24.38 2.38
CA ASP A 240 -5.53 24.15 2.68
C ASP A 240 -4.94 22.89 2.00
N LEU A 241 -5.67 22.31 1.06
CA LEU A 241 -5.27 21.07 0.36
C LEU A 241 -4.83 21.29 -1.10
N LEU A 242 -4.60 22.56 -1.48
CA LEU A 242 -4.11 22.94 -2.82
C LEU A 242 -2.59 22.91 -2.90
#